data_e62b83e832e6e92d07bac7a103ec7871
#
_entry.id   e62b83e832e6e92d07bac7a103ec7871
#
_cell.length_a   1.000
_cell.length_b   1.000
_cell.length_c   1.000
_cell.angle_alpha   90.00
_cell.angle_beta   90.00
_cell.angle_gamma   90.00
#
_symmetry.space_group_name_H-M   'P 1'
#
loop_
_entity.id
_entity.type
_entity.pdbx_description
1 polymer ?
#
loop_
_entity_poly.entity_id
_entity_poly.type
_entity_poly.pdbx_seq_one_letter_code
_entity_poly.pdbx_strand_id
1 'polypeptide(L)'
;MSINNLFDVSGRKALVTGAGRGIGKVLAIALAEAGCDVAILEIDKKTAESTATEIRQKGRKSIAIQVDITKKEQVDKAFAETAKALGGLDICINNAGISIQKPAEELPEVDWDKVIDINLKGVFLCSQAAARIMIPQKSGSIINIASMSGIAVNVPQKQAVYNTSKAGVAMLTKSLAVEWAPYGIRVNSVSPGYMKTEMTMASMTHLFPTWESLTPMGRLGVPEELRGAVVYLGSDASSYMTGHDLVIDGGYTAR
;
A
#
# COMPACT_ATOMS: atom_id res chain seq x y z
N MET A 1 6.48 7.63 28.04
CA MET A 1 5.53 6.75 27.32
C MET A 1 6.14 5.37 27.27
N SER A 2 5.38 4.30 27.55
CA SER A 2 5.93 2.92 27.45
C SER A 2 6.14 2.56 25.98
N ILE A 3 7.04 1.61 25.69
CA ILE A 3 7.29 1.15 24.32
C ILE A 3 6.02 0.60 23.67
N ASN A 4 5.18 -0.09 24.42
CA ASN A 4 3.92 -0.62 23.90
C ASN A 4 2.96 0.48 23.44
N ASN A 5 2.91 1.61 24.17
CA ASN A 5 2.08 2.75 23.80
C ASN A 5 2.54 3.45 22.49
N LEU A 6 3.83 3.35 22.16
CA LEU A 6 4.34 3.90 20.90
C LEU A 6 3.77 3.17 19.67
N PHE A 7 3.53 1.87 19.78
CA PHE A 7 2.97 1.05 18.69
C PHE A 7 1.44 0.98 18.71
N ASP A 8 0.79 1.62 19.69
CA ASP A 8 -0.67 1.59 19.81
C ASP A 8 -1.32 2.41 18.70
N VAL A 9 -2.15 1.77 17.91
CA VAL A 9 -2.98 2.37 16.87
C VAL A 9 -4.48 2.19 17.16
N SER A 10 -4.83 1.80 18.39
CA SER A 10 -6.23 1.57 18.81
C SER A 10 -7.07 2.83 18.61
N GLY A 11 -8.25 2.66 18.00
CA GLY A 11 -9.18 3.74 17.71
C GLY A 11 -8.78 4.65 16.54
N ARG A 12 -7.60 4.46 15.91
CA ARG A 12 -7.24 5.17 14.67
C ARG A 12 -8.14 4.74 13.51
N LYS A 13 -8.36 5.65 12.57
CA LYS A 13 -9.17 5.47 11.38
C LYS A 13 -8.24 5.24 10.21
N ALA A 14 -8.32 4.06 9.63
CA ALA A 14 -7.47 3.65 8.53
C ALA A 14 -8.27 3.47 7.23
N LEU A 15 -7.60 3.65 6.09
CA LEU A 15 -8.10 3.37 4.76
C LEU A 15 -7.04 2.58 3.99
N VAL A 16 -7.46 1.52 3.30
CA VAL A 16 -6.56 0.72 2.47
C VAL A 16 -7.14 0.54 1.08
N THR A 17 -6.38 0.91 0.04
CA THR A 17 -6.77 0.71 -1.37
C THR A 17 -6.32 -0.64 -1.89
N GLY A 18 -7.12 -1.27 -2.78
CA GLY A 18 -6.82 -2.60 -3.29
C GLY A 18 -6.84 -3.66 -2.17
N ALA A 19 -7.75 -3.51 -1.21
CA ALA A 19 -7.77 -4.32 0.00
C ALA A 19 -8.80 -5.47 -0.04
N GLY A 20 -9.32 -5.80 -1.22
CA GLY A 20 -10.20 -6.97 -1.40
C GLY A 20 -9.48 -8.30 -1.36
N ARG A 21 -8.16 -8.33 -1.62
CA ARG A 21 -7.33 -9.56 -1.67
C ARG A 21 -5.84 -9.25 -1.50
N GLY A 22 -5.04 -10.31 -1.44
CA GLY A 22 -3.57 -10.25 -1.44
C GLY A 22 -2.99 -9.39 -0.31
N ILE A 23 -1.95 -8.63 -0.61
CA ILE A 23 -1.23 -7.79 0.35
C ILE A 23 -2.21 -6.80 1.01
N GLY A 24 -3.02 -6.07 0.23
CA GLY A 24 -3.91 -5.05 0.77
C GLY A 24 -4.90 -5.59 1.79
N LYS A 25 -5.49 -6.78 1.54
CA LYS A 25 -6.36 -7.47 2.50
C LYS A 25 -5.62 -7.77 3.81
N VAL A 26 -4.42 -8.34 3.73
CA VAL A 26 -3.62 -8.70 4.90
C VAL A 26 -3.25 -7.47 5.72
N LEU A 27 -2.89 -6.35 5.06
CA LEU A 27 -2.56 -5.09 5.73
C LEU A 27 -3.80 -4.45 6.41
N ALA A 28 -4.96 -4.50 5.75
CA ALA A 28 -6.22 -4.00 6.32
C ALA A 28 -6.62 -4.79 7.57
N ILE A 29 -6.51 -6.12 7.52
CA ILE A 29 -6.78 -7.00 8.66
C ILE A 29 -5.77 -6.74 9.78
N ALA A 30 -4.49 -6.55 9.48
CA ALA A 30 -3.45 -6.26 10.47
C ALA A 30 -3.76 -4.97 11.24
N LEU A 31 -4.17 -3.90 10.56
CA LEU A 31 -4.58 -2.65 11.21
C LEU A 31 -5.82 -2.85 12.08
N ALA A 32 -6.79 -3.63 11.63
CA ALA A 32 -7.99 -3.95 12.42
C ALA A 32 -7.65 -4.75 13.68
N GLU A 33 -6.77 -5.76 13.59
CA GLU A 33 -6.28 -6.52 14.74
C GLU A 33 -5.46 -5.66 15.71
N ALA A 34 -4.78 -4.64 15.21
CA ALA A 34 -4.09 -3.64 16.03
C ALA A 34 -5.03 -2.56 16.61
N GLY A 35 -6.35 -2.66 16.36
CA GLY A 35 -7.37 -1.82 16.99
C GLY A 35 -7.88 -0.65 16.13
N CYS A 36 -7.52 -0.56 14.85
CA CYS A 36 -8.06 0.47 13.94
C CYS A 36 -9.48 0.15 13.47
N ASP A 37 -10.25 1.18 13.16
CA ASP A 37 -11.41 1.09 12.28
C ASP A 37 -10.94 1.29 10.84
N VAL A 38 -11.39 0.45 9.88
CA VAL A 38 -10.77 0.38 8.56
C VAL A 38 -11.77 0.50 7.42
N ALA A 39 -11.55 1.43 6.49
CA ALA A 39 -12.25 1.51 5.22
C ALA A 39 -11.51 0.69 4.14
N ILE A 40 -12.25 -0.13 3.42
CA ILE A 40 -11.77 -0.98 2.33
C ILE A 40 -12.18 -0.36 1.00
N LEU A 41 -11.19 0.11 0.25
CA LEU A 41 -11.39 0.66 -1.09
C LEU A 41 -10.92 -0.35 -2.14
N GLU A 42 -11.83 -0.74 -3.04
CA GLU A 42 -11.54 -1.77 -4.03
C GLU A 42 -12.40 -1.56 -5.29
N ILE A 43 -11.90 -1.96 -6.44
CA ILE A 43 -12.64 -1.91 -7.70
C ILE A 43 -13.74 -2.98 -7.76
N ASP A 44 -13.52 -4.11 -7.12
CA ASP A 44 -14.49 -5.21 -6.98
C ASP A 44 -15.24 -5.07 -5.65
N LYS A 45 -16.51 -4.69 -5.74
CA LYS A 45 -17.38 -4.50 -4.58
C LYS A 45 -17.52 -5.77 -3.72
N LYS A 46 -17.53 -6.95 -4.35
CA LYS A 46 -17.73 -8.22 -3.64
C LYS A 46 -16.54 -8.54 -2.74
N THR A 47 -15.32 -8.38 -3.25
CA THR A 47 -14.11 -8.63 -2.47
C THR A 47 -13.89 -7.56 -1.41
N ALA A 48 -14.25 -6.29 -1.68
CA ALA A 48 -14.26 -5.23 -0.67
C ALA A 48 -15.16 -5.59 0.52
N GLU A 49 -16.40 -5.99 0.24
CA GLU A 49 -17.38 -6.34 1.28
C GLU A 49 -16.97 -7.58 2.06
N SER A 50 -16.36 -8.56 1.42
CA SER A 50 -15.81 -9.74 2.09
C SER A 50 -14.77 -9.36 3.14
N THR A 51 -13.80 -8.51 2.79
CA THR A 51 -12.75 -8.03 3.72
C THR A 51 -13.35 -7.18 4.84
N ALA A 52 -14.27 -6.26 4.51
CA ALA A 52 -14.92 -5.43 5.52
C ALA A 52 -15.74 -6.27 6.51
N THR A 53 -16.40 -7.34 6.04
CA THR A 53 -17.13 -8.27 6.91
C THR A 53 -16.20 -9.01 7.86
N GLU A 54 -15.05 -9.48 7.37
CA GLU A 54 -14.05 -10.13 8.22
C GLU A 54 -13.52 -9.18 9.31
N ILE A 55 -13.31 -7.91 8.99
CA ILE A 55 -12.90 -6.90 9.98
C ILE A 55 -14.00 -6.64 11.01
N ARG A 56 -15.27 -6.55 10.58
CA ARG A 56 -16.41 -6.40 11.51
C ARG A 56 -16.54 -7.59 12.48
N GLN A 57 -16.26 -8.81 12.01
CA GLN A 57 -16.24 -10.01 12.86
C GLN A 57 -15.13 -9.96 13.92
N LYS A 58 -14.08 -9.16 13.72
CA LYS A 58 -13.02 -8.88 14.71
C LYS A 58 -13.40 -7.74 15.69
N GLY A 59 -14.65 -7.25 15.65
CA GLY A 59 -15.15 -6.22 16.55
C GLY A 59 -14.76 -4.79 16.18
N ARG A 60 -14.25 -4.55 14.96
CA ARG A 60 -13.90 -3.20 14.48
C ARG A 60 -14.93 -2.68 13.48
N LYS A 61 -15.06 -1.34 13.41
CA LYS A 61 -15.87 -0.73 12.34
C LYS A 61 -15.16 -0.92 11.01
N SER A 62 -15.92 -1.32 9.99
CA SER A 62 -15.41 -1.36 8.64
C SER A 62 -16.50 -1.08 7.62
N ILE A 63 -16.13 -0.34 6.59
CA ILE A 63 -16.96 -0.05 5.41
C ILE A 63 -16.23 -0.50 4.15
N ALA A 64 -17.00 -0.93 3.16
CA ALA A 64 -16.51 -1.30 1.85
C ALA A 64 -17.00 -0.27 0.81
N ILE A 65 -16.06 0.32 0.06
CA ILE A 65 -16.36 1.32 -0.96
C ILE A 65 -15.82 0.82 -2.30
N GLN A 66 -16.70 0.69 -3.29
CA GLN A 66 -16.28 0.42 -4.65
C GLN A 66 -15.72 1.69 -5.30
N VAL A 67 -14.47 1.62 -5.77
CA VAL A 67 -13.78 2.78 -6.37
C VAL A 67 -12.76 2.35 -7.41
N ASP A 68 -12.74 3.05 -8.54
CA ASP A 68 -11.63 3.07 -9.48
C ASP A 68 -10.71 4.24 -9.10
N ILE A 69 -9.52 3.92 -8.57
CA ILE A 69 -8.57 4.93 -8.10
C ILE A 69 -7.96 5.78 -9.21
N THR A 70 -8.16 5.41 -10.48
CA THR A 70 -7.74 6.23 -11.63
C THR A 70 -8.71 7.40 -11.90
N LYS A 71 -9.88 7.40 -11.26
CA LYS A 71 -10.96 8.38 -11.43
C LYS A 71 -11.02 9.32 -10.22
N LYS A 72 -10.53 10.55 -10.43
CA LYS A 72 -10.41 11.54 -9.35
C LYS A 72 -11.70 11.75 -8.57
N GLU A 73 -12.84 11.89 -9.27
CA GLU A 73 -14.14 12.14 -8.65
C GLU A 73 -14.59 10.97 -7.77
N GLN A 74 -14.29 9.72 -8.18
CA GLN A 74 -14.58 8.54 -7.36
C GLN A 74 -13.69 8.51 -6.13
N VAL A 75 -12.41 8.84 -6.26
CA VAL A 75 -11.46 8.92 -5.15
C VAL A 75 -11.92 9.98 -4.14
N ASP A 76 -12.18 11.20 -4.59
CA ASP A 76 -12.61 12.30 -3.71
C ASP A 76 -13.89 11.92 -2.93
N LYS A 77 -14.87 11.29 -3.59
CA LYS A 77 -16.10 10.80 -2.97
C LYS A 77 -15.84 9.70 -1.95
N ALA A 78 -15.00 8.70 -2.28
CA ALA A 78 -14.69 7.58 -1.41
C ALA A 78 -13.96 8.03 -0.13
N PHE A 79 -13.04 8.97 -0.24
CA PHE A 79 -12.33 9.52 0.92
C PHE A 79 -13.24 10.37 1.81
N ALA A 80 -14.13 11.19 1.22
CA ALA A 80 -15.14 11.93 1.98
C ALA A 80 -16.12 11.00 2.71
N GLU A 81 -16.57 9.92 2.07
CA GLU A 81 -17.42 8.89 2.66
C GLU A 81 -16.70 8.18 3.81
N THR A 82 -15.43 7.84 3.64
CA THR A 82 -14.58 7.24 4.68
C THR A 82 -14.50 8.15 5.91
N ALA A 83 -14.13 9.43 5.71
CA ALA A 83 -14.00 10.38 6.81
C ALA A 83 -15.32 10.58 7.56
N LYS A 84 -16.45 10.64 6.82
CA LYS A 84 -17.79 10.73 7.43
C LYS A 84 -18.15 9.48 8.25
N ALA A 85 -17.90 8.29 7.70
CA ALA A 85 -18.29 7.04 8.34
C ALA A 85 -17.44 6.69 9.56
N LEU A 86 -16.12 6.95 9.50
CA LEU A 86 -15.18 6.61 10.58
C LEU A 86 -14.91 7.78 11.54
N GLY A 87 -15.26 9.00 11.17
CA GLY A 87 -15.02 10.21 11.98
C GLY A 87 -13.62 10.81 11.79
N GLY A 88 -13.00 10.65 10.63
CA GLY A 88 -11.68 11.15 10.29
C GLY A 88 -10.85 10.15 9.50
N LEU A 89 -9.55 10.45 9.32
CA LEU A 89 -8.59 9.55 8.67
C LEU A 89 -7.20 9.77 9.27
N ASP A 90 -6.65 8.77 9.93
CA ASP A 90 -5.34 8.82 10.59
C ASP A 90 -4.27 8.09 9.77
N ILE A 91 -4.64 6.99 9.09
CA ILE A 91 -3.73 6.14 8.33
C ILE A 91 -4.30 5.88 6.93
N CYS A 92 -3.52 6.15 5.89
CA CYS A 92 -3.87 5.82 4.51
C CYS A 92 -2.83 4.88 3.92
N ILE A 93 -3.24 3.66 3.50
CA ILE A 93 -2.37 2.72 2.78
C ILE A 93 -2.76 2.72 1.30
N ASN A 94 -1.89 3.22 0.46
CA ASN A 94 -2.02 3.16 -0.99
C ASN A 94 -1.37 1.86 -1.49
N ASN A 95 -2.17 0.79 -1.59
CA ASN A 95 -1.69 -0.53 -1.98
C ASN A 95 -2.16 -0.95 -3.38
N ALA A 96 -3.27 -0.44 -3.88
CA ALA A 96 -3.79 -0.84 -5.19
C ALA A 96 -2.73 -0.72 -6.29
N GLY A 97 -2.59 -1.76 -7.08
CA GLY A 97 -1.60 -1.82 -8.15
C GLY A 97 -1.72 -3.08 -9.00
N ILE A 98 -1.16 -3.01 -10.19
CA ILE A 98 -1.10 -4.11 -11.16
C ILE A 98 0.32 -4.27 -11.69
N SER A 99 0.63 -5.45 -12.23
CA SER A 99 1.85 -5.71 -13.00
C SER A 99 1.48 -6.26 -14.37
N ILE A 100 2.13 -5.75 -15.40
CA ILE A 100 2.09 -6.29 -16.76
C ILE A 100 3.51 -6.68 -17.12
N GLN A 101 3.70 -7.94 -17.50
CA GLN A 101 4.99 -8.49 -17.91
C GLN A 101 5.01 -8.62 -19.42
N LYS A 102 5.87 -7.81 -20.06
CA LYS A 102 6.04 -7.81 -21.52
C LYS A 102 7.40 -7.22 -21.89
N PRO A 103 8.06 -7.71 -22.95
CA PRO A 103 9.24 -7.03 -23.50
C PRO A 103 8.95 -5.56 -23.78
N ALA A 104 9.89 -4.68 -23.46
CA ALA A 104 9.66 -3.24 -23.58
C ALA A 104 9.38 -2.79 -25.03
N GLU A 105 10.04 -3.44 -26.01
CA GLU A 105 9.85 -3.22 -27.45
C GLU A 105 8.47 -3.67 -27.97
N GLU A 106 7.74 -4.50 -27.20
CA GLU A 106 6.43 -5.05 -27.55
C GLU A 106 5.30 -4.48 -26.67
N LEU A 107 5.64 -3.65 -25.68
CA LEU A 107 4.64 -3.15 -24.71
C LEU A 107 3.76 -2.09 -25.38
N PRO A 108 2.44 -2.32 -25.54
CA PRO A 108 1.53 -1.32 -26.09
C PRO A 108 1.42 -0.11 -25.16
N GLU A 109 1.23 1.08 -25.75
CA GLU A 109 1.00 2.33 -25.02
C GLU A 109 -0.16 2.20 -24.02
N VAL A 110 -1.27 1.54 -24.41
CA VAL A 110 -2.43 1.31 -23.53
C VAL A 110 -2.09 0.51 -22.27
N ASP A 111 -1.17 -0.43 -22.35
CA ASP A 111 -0.71 -1.21 -21.20
C ASP A 111 0.24 -0.38 -20.33
N TRP A 112 1.08 0.46 -20.94
CA TRP A 112 1.90 1.44 -20.24
C TRP A 112 1.03 2.41 -19.46
N ASP A 113 0.09 3.07 -20.12
CA ASP A 113 -0.82 4.05 -19.51
C ASP A 113 -1.61 3.41 -18.36
N LYS A 114 -2.13 2.21 -18.56
CA LYS A 114 -2.88 1.48 -17.54
C LYS A 114 -2.06 1.24 -16.26
N VAL A 115 -0.79 0.83 -16.39
CA VAL A 115 0.07 0.58 -15.22
C VAL A 115 0.42 1.91 -14.54
N ILE A 116 0.78 2.95 -15.29
CA ILE A 116 1.10 4.27 -14.74
C ILE A 116 -0.12 4.90 -14.08
N ASP A 117 -1.29 4.85 -14.71
CA ASP A 117 -2.53 5.41 -14.15
C ASP A 117 -2.92 4.75 -12.83
N ILE A 118 -2.78 3.43 -12.71
CA ILE A 118 -3.13 2.72 -11.48
C ILE A 118 -2.02 2.88 -10.43
N ASN A 119 -0.77 2.52 -10.79
CA ASN A 119 0.30 2.35 -9.81
C ASN A 119 0.91 3.67 -9.33
N LEU A 120 0.87 4.73 -10.13
CA LEU A 120 1.50 6.01 -9.81
C LEU A 120 0.48 7.14 -9.66
N LYS A 121 -0.30 7.42 -10.71
CA LYS A 121 -1.32 8.49 -10.67
C LYS A 121 -2.39 8.19 -9.63
N GLY A 122 -2.89 6.94 -9.54
CA GLY A 122 -3.85 6.52 -8.53
C GLY A 122 -3.32 6.71 -7.11
N VAL A 123 -2.05 6.37 -6.85
CA VAL A 123 -1.37 6.63 -5.56
C VAL A 123 -1.33 8.12 -5.26
N PHE A 124 -1.01 8.97 -6.25
CA PHE A 124 -1.02 10.42 -6.09
C PHE A 124 -2.43 10.94 -5.76
N LEU A 125 -3.46 10.53 -6.49
CA LEU A 125 -4.85 10.97 -6.27
C LEU A 125 -5.33 10.58 -4.87
N CYS A 126 -5.06 9.35 -4.44
CA CYS A 126 -5.42 8.86 -3.10
C CYS A 126 -4.64 9.61 -2.01
N SER A 127 -3.33 9.82 -2.19
CA SER A 127 -2.51 10.60 -1.25
C SER A 127 -3.01 12.04 -1.13
N GLN A 128 -3.38 12.67 -2.25
CA GLN A 128 -3.94 14.03 -2.27
C GLN A 128 -5.29 14.10 -1.53
N ALA A 129 -6.17 13.11 -1.73
CA ALA A 129 -7.45 13.06 -1.03
C ALA A 129 -7.27 12.81 0.47
N ALA A 130 -6.33 11.94 0.87
CA ALA A 130 -5.95 11.74 2.27
C ALA A 130 -5.43 13.03 2.91
N ALA A 131 -4.50 13.72 2.24
CA ALA A 131 -3.91 14.96 2.76
C ALA A 131 -4.95 16.05 2.99
N ARG A 132 -5.98 16.19 2.12
CA ARG A 132 -7.06 17.16 2.33
C ARG A 132 -7.86 16.92 3.61
N ILE A 133 -7.91 15.68 4.11
CA ILE A 133 -8.53 15.34 5.39
C ILE A 133 -7.54 15.55 6.53
N MET A 134 -6.28 15.13 6.36
CA MET A 134 -5.24 15.12 7.39
C MET A 134 -4.67 16.52 7.69
N ILE A 135 -4.58 17.42 6.70
CA ILE A 135 -4.07 18.79 6.87
C ILE A 135 -4.86 19.58 7.93
N PRO A 136 -6.21 19.64 7.88
CA PRO A 136 -6.97 20.28 8.96
C PRO A 136 -6.83 19.58 10.31
N GLN A 137 -6.60 18.25 10.32
CA GLN A 137 -6.34 17.48 11.54
C GLN A 137 -4.96 17.73 12.12
N LYS A 138 -4.02 18.30 11.34
CA LYS A 138 -2.61 18.48 11.66
C LYS A 138 -1.91 17.17 12.08
N SER A 139 -2.37 16.08 11.54
CA SER A 139 -1.87 14.72 11.86
C SER A 139 -2.26 13.75 10.77
N GLY A 140 -1.38 12.80 10.47
CA GLY A 140 -1.67 11.71 9.55
C GLY A 140 -0.44 10.88 9.18
N SER A 141 -0.68 9.64 8.73
CA SER A 141 0.35 8.76 8.17
C SER A 141 -0.13 8.18 6.84
N ILE A 142 0.60 8.48 5.77
CA ILE A 142 0.37 7.92 4.44
C ILE A 142 1.48 6.89 4.17
N ILE A 143 1.08 5.68 3.79
CA ILE A 143 1.96 4.55 3.53
C ILE A 143 1.72 4.07 2.10
N ASN A 144 2.70 4.26 1.23
CA ASN A 144 2.62 3.84 -0.15
C ASN A 144 3.26 2.46 -0.33
N ILE A 145 2.57 1.51 -0.95
CA ILE A 145 3.18 0.23 -1.28
C ILE A 145 3.92 0.38 -2.62
N ALA A 146 5.24 0.58 -2.49
CA ALA A 146 6.18 0.61 -3.60
C ALA A 146 6.57 -0.83 -4.00
N SER A 147 7.83 -1.11 -4.23
CA SER A 147 8.39 -2.45 -4.50
C SER A 147 9.91 -2.39 -4.53
N MET A 148 10.59 -3.48 -4.20
CA MET A 148 12.00 -3.66 -4.54
C MET A 148 12.28 -3.42 -6.05
N SER A 149 11.27 -3.61 -6.89
CA SER A 149 11.32 -3.37 -8.34
C SER A 149 11.51 -1.88 -8.72
N GLY A 150 11.28 -0.97 -7.80
CA GLY A 150 11.60 0.46 -7.96
C GLY A 150 13.06 0.78 -7.62
N ILE A 151 13.79 -0.18 -7.03
CA ILE A 151 15.19 -0.03 -6.58
C ILE A 151 16.13 -0.85 -7.47
N ALA A 152 15.75 -2.09 -7.78
CA ALA A 152 16.52 -3.03 -8.58
C ALA A 152 15.67 -3.60 -9.71
N VAL A 153 16.33 -4.01 -10.80
CA VAL A 153 15.65 -4.66 -11.93
C VAL A 153 15.43 -6.13 -11.64
N ASN A 154 14.19 -6.55 -11.76
CA ASN A 154 13.80 -7.94 -11.57
C ASN A 154 14.19 -8.80 -12.78
N VAL A 155 14.61 -10.01 -12.51
CA VAL A 155 14.87 -11.04 -13.51
C VAL A 155 14.20 -12.35 -13.08
N PRO A 156 13.77 -13.21 -14.03
CA PRO A 156 13.88 -13.07 -15.48
C PRO A 156 12.73 -12.28 -16.14
N GLN A 157 11.71 -11.87 -15.37
CA GLN A 157 10.53 -11.23 -15.93
C GLN A 157 10.82 -9.84 -16.49
N LYS A 158 10.27 -9.56 -17.68
CA LYS A 158 10.35 -8.26 -18.33
C LYS A 158 9.16 -7.40 -17.91
N GLN A 159 9.41 -6.34 -17.15
CA GLN A 159 8.35 -5.51 -16.55
C GLN A 159 8.77 -4.04 -16.39
N ALA A 160 9.39 -3.45 -17.42
CA ALA A 160 9.93 -2.10 -17.36
C ALA A 160 8.94 -1.05 -16.85
N VAL A 161 7.70 -1.06 -17.33
CA VAL A 161 6.65 -0.11 -16.89
C VAL A 161 6.32 -0.26 -15.39
N TYR A 162 6.27 -1.50 -14.88
CA TYR A 162 6.04 -1.74 -13.46
C TYR A 162 7.18 -1.18 -12.61
N ASN A 163 8.43 -1.48 -12.98
CA ASN A 163 9.61 -0.97 -12.27
C ASN A 163 9.62 0.56 -12.27
N THR A 164 9.36 1.19 -13.43
CA THR A 164 9.23 2.65 -13.54
C THR A 164 8.14 3.21 -12.63
N SER A 165 6.96 2.59 -12.61
CA SER A 165 5.86 3.03 -11.76
C SER A 165 6.20 2.97 -10.28
N LYS A 166 6.90 1.92 -9.84
CA LYS A 166 7.28 1.72 -8.43
C LYS A 166 8.45 2.62 -7.99
N ALA A 167 9.40 2.90 -8.88
CA ALA A 167 10.41 3.94 -8.68
C ALA A 167 9.76 5.33 -8.55
N GLY A 168 8.75 5.61 -9.39
CA GLY A 168 7.94 6.82 -9.29
C GLY A 168 7.22 6.96 -7.97
N VAL A 169 6.65 5.87 -7.41
CA VAL A 169 6.00 5.86 -6.09
C VAL A 169 7.01 6.18 -4.98
N ALA A 170 8.22 5.63 -5.02
CA ALA A 170 9.25 5.91 -4.03
C ALA A 170 9.68 7.40 -4.06
N MET A 171 9.83 8.00 -5.26
CA MET A 171 10.14 9.42 -5.38
C MET A 171 8.95 10.31 -4.99
N LEU A 172 7.72 9.95 -5.39
CA LEU A 172 6.50 10.63 -4.97
C LEU A 172 6.37 10.67 -3.44
N THR A 173 6.67 9.55 -2.77
CA THR A 173 6.70 9.46 -1.30
C THR A 173 7.61 10.51 -0.68
N LYS A 174 8.84 10.66 -1.20
CA LYS A 174 9.81 11.66 -0.71
C LYS A 174 9.30 13.10 -0.92
N SER A 175 8.75 13.38 -2.11
CA SER A 175 8.24 14.70 -2.46
C SER A 175 7.09 15.10 -1.52
N LEU A 176 6.09 14.22 -1.38
CA LEU A 176 4.92 14.48 -0.52
C LEU A 176 5.30 14.55 0.97
N ALA A 177 6.31 13.80 1.40
CA ALA A 177 6.82 13.87 2.77
C ALA A 177 7.36 15.26 3.11
N VAL A 178 8.13 15.85 2.21
CA VAL A 178 8.70 17.20 2.39
C VAL A 178 7.59 18.26 2.35
N GLU A 179 6.66 18.15 1.39
CA GLU A 179 5.57 19.12 1.23
C GLU A 179 4.60 19.12 2.42
N TRP A 180 4.32 17.95 3.03
CA TRP A 180 3.28 17.83 4.04
C TRP A 180 3.79 17.69 5.48
N ALA A 181 5.10 17.58 5.69
CA ALA A 181 5.69 17.60 7.04
C ALA A 181 5.27 18.83 7.88
N PRO A 182 5.19 20.06 7.33
CA PRO A 182 4.73 21.22 8.11
C PRO A 182 3.29 21.10 8.63
N TYR A 183 2.49 20.21 8.05
CA TYR A 183 1.12 19.93 8.48
C TYR A 183 1.01 18.76 9.45
N GLY A 184 2.12 18.20 9.92
CA GLY A 184 2.13 17.04 10.82
C GLY A 184 1.78 15.71 10.11
N ILE A 185 1.92 15.64 8.79
CA ILE A 185 1.65 14.42 8.00
C ILE A 185 2.98 13.76 7.66
N ARG A 186 3.09 12.47 7.95
CA ARG A 186 4.22 11.63 7.53
C ARG A 186 3.84 10.85 6.28
N VAL A 187 4.75 10.75 5.33
CA VAL A 187 4.56 9.95 4.12
C VAL A 187 5.77 9.04 3.96
N ASN A 188 5.54 7.72 4.00
CA ASN A 188 6.58 6.73 3.83
C ASN A 188 6.14 5.66 2.82
N SER A 189 7.06 4.86 2.32
CA SER A 189 6.75 3.70 1.50
C SER A 189 7.24 2.41 2.15
N VAL A 190 6.61 1.31 1.76
CA VAL A 190 7.09 -0.05 1.99
C VAL A 190 7.38 -0.65 0.62
N SER A 191 8.58 -1.21 0.46
CA SER A 191 9.03 -1.89 -0.77
C SER A 191 9.17 -3.39 -0.52
N PRO A 192 8.09 -4.17 -0.77
CA PRO A 192 8.15 -5.62 -0.64
C PRO A 192 9.03 -6.26 -1.71
N GLY A 193 9.68 -7.37 -1.36
CA GLY A 193 10.29 -8.31 -2.28
C GLY A 193 9.26 -9.21 -2.98
N TYR A 194 9.71 -10.38 -3.46
CA TYR A 194 8.81 -11.40 -3.98
C TYR A 194 7.96 -12.00 -2.86
N MET A 195 6.63 -11.87 -2.99
CA MET A 195 5.66 -12.33 -1.99
C MET A 195 4.77 -13.44 -2.55
N LYS A 196 4.52 -14.49 -1.73
CA LYS A 196 3.54 -15.54 -2.04
C LYS A 196 2.12 -14.98 -1.85
N THR A 197 1.54 -14.44 -2.91
CA THR A 197 0.17 -13.93 -2.96
C THR A 197 -0.69 -14.84 -3.82
N GLU A 198 -2.02 -14.70 -3.75
CA GLU A 198 -2.93 -15.42 -4.66
C GLU A 198 -2.54 -15.21 -6.14
N MET A 199 -2.14 -14.01 -6.51
CA MET A 199 -1.71 -13.67 -7.87
C MET A 199 -0.45 -14.44 -8.28
N THR A 200 0.60 -14.41 -7.47
CA THR A 200 1.86 -15.09 -7.78
C THR A 200 1.72 -16.61 -7.75
N MET A 201 0.91 -17.13 -6.84
CA MET A 201 0.60 -18.56 -6.76
C MET A 201 -0.21 -19.06 -7.95
N ALA A 202 -1.09 -18.21 -8.51
CA ALA A 202 -1.94 -18.62 -9.65
C ALA A 202 -1.18 -18.67 -10.98
N SER A 203 -0.14 -17.84 -11.19
CA SER A 203 0.44 -17.65 -12.54
C SER A 203 1.96 -17.64 -12.61
N MET A 204 2.68 -17.57 -11.47
CA MET A 204 4.12 -17.31 -11.47
C MET A 204 4.95 -18.36 -10.70
N THR A 205 4.35 -19.49 -10.33
CA THR A 205 5.06 -20.54 -9.56
C THR A 205 6.28 -21.10 -10.28
N HIS A 206 6.28 -21.08 -11.62
CA HIS A 206 7.43 -21.48 -12.43
C HIS A 206 8.66 -20.59 -12.25
N LEU A 207 8.50 -19.35 -11.73
CA LEU A 207 9.57 -18.41 -11.45
C LEU A 207 10.13 -18.56 -10.02
N PHE A 208 9.43 -19.25 -9.13
CA PHE A 208 9.79 -19.35 -7.71
C PHE A 208 11.21 -19.86 -7.48
N PRO A 209 11.68 -20.95 -8.12
CA PRO A 209 13.06 -21.40 -7.92
C PRO A 209 14.10 -20.33 -8.24
N THR A 210 13.88 -19.57 -9.32
CA THR A 210 14.75 -18.45 -9.69
C THR A 210 14.69 -17.33 -8.66
N TRP A 211 13.50 -16.92 -8.24
CA TRP A 211 13.33 -15.86 -7.26
C TRP A 211 13.93 -16.22 -5.89
N GLU A 212 13.76 -17.48 -5.46
CA GLU A 212 14.34 -18.00 -4.21
C GLU A 212 15.88 -17.99 -4.29
N SER A 213 16.46 -18.43 -5.41
CA SER A 213 17.94 -18.43 -5.59
C SER A 213 18.53 -17.02 -5.64
N LEU A 214 17.75 -16.04 -6.07
CA LEU A 214 18.15 -14.64 -6.13
C LEU A 214 17.90 -13.88 -4.82
N THR A 215 17.13 -14.43 -3.89
CA THR A 215 16.84 -13.80 -2.61
C THR A 215 17.80 -14.36 -1.55
N PRO A 216 18.61 -13.53 -0.86
CA PRO A 216 19.57 -14.01 0.15
C PRO A 216 18.97 -14.90 1.25
N MET A 217 17.73 -14.63 1.68
CA MET A 217 17.02 -15.50 2.64
C MET A 217 16.55 -16.83 2.05
N GLY A 218 16.79 -17.12 0.77
CA GLY A 218 16.51 -18.38 0.10
C GLY A 218 15.03 -18.72 -0.04
N ARG A 219 14.13 -17.77 0.13
CA ARG A 219 12.68 -17.95 0.04
C ARG A 219 11.96 -16.70 -0.38
N LEU A 220 10.73 -16.87 -0.83
CA LEU A 220 9.79 -15.75 -0.98
C LEU A 220 9.24 -15.37 0.41
N GLY A 221 8.89 -14.09 0.56
CA GLY A 221 8.12 -13.61 1.69
C GLY A 221 6.64 -14.00 1.61
N VAL A 222 5.92 -13.84 2.71
CA VAL A 222 4.46 -13.92 2.76
C VAL A 222 3.89 -12.55 3.15
N PRO A 223 2.68 -12.19 2.69
CA PRO A 223 2.08 -10.88 2.99
C PRO A 223 2.02 -10.54 4.48
N GLU A 224 1.91 -11.55 5.34
CA GLU A 224 1.88 -11.43 6.80
C GLU A 224 3.17 -10.80 7.36
N GLU A 225 4.30 -10.95 6.70
CA GLU A 225 5.59 -10.37 7.11
C GLU A 225 5.64 -8.85 6.95
N LEU A 226 4.66 -8.27 6.24
CA LEU A 226 4.53 -6.81 6.08
C LEU A 226 3.66 -6.16 7.19
N ARG A 227 2.95 -6.96 8.00
CA ARG A 227 1.97 -6.46 8.99
C ARG A 227 2.61 -5.54 10.03
N GLY A 228 3.76 -5.93 10.57
CA GLY A 228 4.51 -5.14 11.55
C GLY A 228 4.94 -3.78 11.02
N ALA A 229 5.34 -3.72 9.74
CA ALA A 229 5.78 -2.48 9.10
C ALA A 229 4.66 -1.44 9.01
N VAL A 230 3.44 -1.83 8.64
CA VAL A 230 2.33 -0.87 8.51
C VAL A 230 1.80 -0.42 9.87
N VAL A 231 1.83 -1.27 10.89
CA VAL A 231 1.53 -0.87 12.27
C VAL A 231 2.58 0.12 12.78
N TYR A 232 3.88 -0.17 12.58
CA TYR A 232 4.98 0.73 12.91
C TYR A 232 4.80 2.09 12.21
N LEU A 233 4.65 2.11 10.89
CA LEU A 233 4.51 3.34 10.11
C LEU A 233 3.21 4.10 10.43
N GLY A 234 2.16 3.39 10.81
CA GLY A 234 0.88 3.97 11.23
C GLY A 234 0.86 4.50 12.66
N SER A 235 1.85 4.16 13.49
CA SER A 235 1.90 4.48 14.93
C SER A 235 2.85 5.64 15.26
N ASP A 236 2.89 6.03 16.53
CA ASP A 236 3.81 7.06 17.04
C ASP A 236 5.25 6.55 17.18
N ALA A 237 5.48 5.21 17.10
CA ALA A 237 6.81 4.64 17.05
C ALA A 237 7.64 5.13 15.85
N SER A 238 6.98 5.60 14.79
CA SER A 238 7.61 6.19 13.60
C SER A 238 7.44 7.72 13.51
N SER A 239 7.19 8.41 14.63
CA SER A 239 6.87 9.86 14.66
C SER A 239 7.94 10.76 14.04
N TYR A 240 9.21 10.34 14.02
CA TYR A 240 10.31 11.08 13.39
C TYR A 240 10.73 10.52 12.02
N MET A 241 9.90 9.65 11.42
CA MET A 241 10.17 8.99 10.14
C MET A 241 9.23 9.49 9.05
N THR A 242 9.77 10.19 8.06
CA THR A 242 9.04 10.62 6.86
C THR A 242 9.96 10.63 5.64
N GLY A 243 9.43 10.36 4.46
CA GLY A 243 10.19 10.29 3.20
C GLY A 243 11.04 9.02 3.05
N HIS A 244 10.87 8.02 3.93
CA HIS A 244 11.64 6.79 3.89
C HIS A 244 10.95 5.70 3.08
N ASP A 245 11.76 4.88 2.40
CA ASP A 245 11.33 3.65 1.73
C ASP A 245 11.81 2.44 2.54
N LEU A 246 10.89 1.79 3.25
CA LEU A 246 11.18 0.63 4.10
C LEU A 246 11.18 -0.64 3.25
N VAL A 247 12.37 -1.12 2.92
CA VAL A 247 12.55 -2.32 2.09
C VAL A 247 12.37 -3.57 2.94
N ILE A 248 11.50 -4.51 2.48
CA ILE A 248 11.25 -5.81 3.11
C ILE A 248 11.25 -6.88 2.02
N ASP A 249 12.45 -7.33 1.63
CA ASP A 249 12.66 -8.10 0.40
C ASP A 249 13.54 -9.35 0.57
N GLY A 250 13.80 -9.76 1.81
CA GLY A 250 14.68 -10.91 2.10
C GLY A 250 16.13 -10.68 1.69
N GLY A 251 16.56 -9.41 1.54
CA GLY A 251 17.92 -9.01 1.16
C GLY A 251 18.14 -8.92 -0.36
N TYR A 252 17.10 -9.03 -1.17
CA TYR A 252 17.22 -9.02 -2.65
C TYR A 252 17.97 -7.79 -3.16
N THR A 253 17.68 -6.60 -2.65
CA THR A 253 18.31 -5.33 -3.08
C THR A 253 19.61 -4.99 -2.34
N ALA A 254 20.04 -5.79 -1.39
CA ALA A 254 21.25 -5.55 -0.60
C ALA A 254 22.53 -6.14 -1.26
N ARG A 255 22.43 -6.80 -2.41
CA ARG A 255 23.51 -7.47 -3.12
C ARG A 255 23.86 -6.76 -4.42
#